data_a4658030e383f587c262ddf02d09c4b3
#
_entry.id   a4658030e383f587c262ddf02d09c4b3
#
_cell.length_a   1.000
_cell.length_b   1.000
_cell.length_c   1.000
_cell.angle_alpha   90.00
_cell.angle_beta   90.00
_cell.angle_gamma   90.00
#
_symmetry.space_group_name_H-M   'P 1'
#
loop_
_entity.id
_entity.type
_entity.pdbx_description
1 polymer ?
#
loop_
_entity_poly.entity_id
_entity_poly.type
_entity_poly.pdbx_seq_one_letter_code
_entity_poly.pdbx_strand_id
1 'polypeptide(L)'
;MTLKPSRNPYGYRELLVYQKADALQSHCSTLTSHFPHSRTLVALADQMNRSARSTKQNITEGWKRNSTKEYYEFLGYAVASNAELEEDATDICKAHYRELMGLKGIMGERGSVEKMGDLEKIAFYPLDIALPLVVQLKLRSKELNFLLEKLQKSLIEKMSEENTLPTSERIKIRENMEKSFDKWLKEQKSQK
;
A
#
# COMPACT_ATOMS: atom_id res chain seq x y z
N MET A 1 3.32 -9.92 25.03
CA MET A 1 3.90 -9.18 23.88
C MET A 1 4.69 -10.18 23.06
N THR A 2 4.19 -10.59 21.90
CA THR A 2 4.89 -11.52 21.01
C THR A 2 5.98 -10.75 20.28
N LEU A 3 7.24 -11.11 20.53
CA LEU A 3 8.37 -10.53 19.81
C LEU A 3 8.37 -11.07 18.39
N LYS A 4 8.46 -10.16 17.43
CA LYS A 4 8.63 -10.49 16.03
C LYS A 4 9.99 -11.17 15.85
N PRO A 5 10.07 -12.33 15.19
CA PRO A 5 11.35 -12.96 14.93
C PRO A 5 12.25 -12.05 14.10
N SER A 6 13.57 -12.19 14.28
CA SER A 6 14.57 -11.52 13.47
C SER A 6 14.29 -11.77 11.99
N ARG A 7 14.20 -10.72 11.17
CA ARG A 7 13.90 -10.79 9.74
C ARG A 7 14.99 -10.08 8.95
N ASN A 8 15.12 -10.46 7.68
CA ASN A 8 15.88 -9.65 6.73
C ASN A 8 15.41 -8.18 6.82
N PRO A 9 16.29 -7.23 7.19
CA PRO A 9 15.93 -5.82 7.37
C PRO A 9 15.29 -5.18 6.12
N TYR A 10 15.57 -5.73 4.95
CA TYR A 10 15.06 -5.26 3.65
C TYR A 10 14.03 -6.18 3.01
N GLY A 11 13.60 -7.25 3.70
CA GLY A 11 12.65 -8.23 3.18
C GLY A 11 11.27 -7.64 2.85
N TYR A 12 10.94 -6.45 3.36
CA TYR A 12 9.72 -5.74 2.97
C TYR A 12 9.66 -5.44 1.46
N ARG A 13 10.82 -5.33 0.77
CA ARG A 13 10.88 -5.08 -0.67
C ARG A 13 10.35 -6.24 -1.51
N GLU A 14 10.34 -7.44 -0.94
CA GLU A 14 9.81 -8.66 -1.56
C GLU A 14 8.30 -8.81 -1.35
N LEU A 15 7.73 -8.03 -0.42
CA LEU A 15 6.29 -8.04 -0.17
C LEU A 15 5.52 -7.44 -1.34
N LEU A 16 4.51 -8.16 -1.82
CA LEU A 16 3.64 -7.68 -2.89
C LEU A 16 2.98 -6.34 -2.53
N VAL A 17 2.54 -6.16 -1.27
CA VAL A 17 1.95 -4.90 -0.79
C VAL A 17 2.93 -3.72 -0.89
N TYR A 18 4.22 -3.94 -0.62
CA TYR A 18 5.23 -2.89 -0.77
C TYR A 18 5.46 -2.54 -2.25
N GLN A 19 5.60 -3.54 -3.11
CA GLN A 19 5.79 -3.34 -4.56
C GLN A 19 4.60 -2.59 -5.18
N LYS A 20 3.38 -2.96 -4.78
CA LYS A 20 2.16 -2.26 -5.22
C LYS A 20 2.09 -0.83 -4.69
N ALA A 21 2.48 -0.57 -3.43
CA ALA A 21 2.52 0.77 -2.86
C ALA A 21 3.59 1.66 -3.54
N ASP A 22 4.73 1.10 -3.90
CA ASP A 22 5.79 1.82 -4.63
C ASP A 22 5.34 2.20 -6.05
N ALA A 23 4.72 1.26 -6.76
CA ALA A 23 4.12 1.53 -8.07
C ALA A 23 2.96 2.55 -7.99
N LEU A 24 2.14 2.47 -6.92
CA LEU A 24 1.06 3.42 -6.68
C LEU A 24 1.58 4.84 -6.45
N GLN A 25 2.63 5.00 -5.65
CA GLN A 25 3.28 6.30 -5.43
C GLN A 25 3.78 6.90 -6.74
N SER A 26 4.44 6.10 -7.58
CA SER A 26 4.94 6.54 -8.89
C SER A 26 3.79 6.96 -9.81
N HIS A 27 2.70 6.19 -9.83
CA HIS A 27 1.51 6.51 -10.62
C HIS A 27 0.82 7.79 -10.14
N CYS A 28 0.71 7.97 -8.82
CA CYS A 28 0.17 9.21 -8.23
C CYS A 28 0.99 10.42 -8.62
N SER A 29 2.32 10.34 -8.53
CA SER A 29 3.22 11.42 -8.95
C SER A 29 3.08 11.76 -10.43
N THR A 30 2.96 10.76 -11.30
CA THR A 30 2.69 10.97 -12.73
C THR A 30 1.35 11.66 -12.96
N LEU A 31 0.28 11.21 -12.30
CA LEU A 31 -1.04 11.83 -12.41
C LEU A 31 -1.01 13.31 -11.98
N THR A 32 -0.46 13.57 -10.79
CA THR A 32 -0.46 14.92 -10.21
C THR A 32 0.45 15.89 -10.95
N SER A 33 1.45 15.41 -11.70
CA SER A 33 2.29 16.27 -12.55
C SER A 33 1.53 16.92 -13.70
N HIS A 34 0.35 16.40 -14.04
CA HIS A 34 -0.53 16.98 -15.07
C HIS A 34 -1.53 18.00 -14.50
N PHE A 35 -1.54 18.24 -13.18
CA PHE A 35 -2.49 19.16 -12.59
C PHE A 35 -2.13 20.62 -12.93
N PRO A 36 -3.13 21.45 -13.30
CA PRO A 36 -2.93 22.88 -13.43
C PRO A 36 -2.43 23.53 -12.13
N HIS A 37 -1.64 24.61 -12.27
CA HIS A 37 -1.09 25.35 -11.13
C HIS A 37 -2.12 26.30 -10.51
N SER A 38 -3.26 25.78 -10.05
CA SER A 38 -4.18 26.52 -9.18
C SER A 38 -3.92 26.16 -7.70
N ARG A 39 -4.22 27.10 -6.78
CA ARG A 39 -4.00 26.89 -5.34
C ARG A 39 -4.64 25.60 -4.83
N THR A 40 -5.86 25.32 -5.24
CA THR A 40 -6.60 24.12 -4.82
C THR A 40 -5.96 22.85 -5.36
N LEU A 41 -5.57 22.82 -6.63
CA LEU A 41 -5.00 21.63 -7.25
C LEU A 41 -3.56 21.36 -6.79
N VAL A 42 -2.79 22.39 -6.49
CA VAL A 42 -1.46 22.24 -5.88
C VAL A 42 -1.60 21.61 -4.48
N ALA A 43 -2.57 22.04 -3.67
CA ALA A 43 -2.84 21.47 -2.37
C ALA A 43 -3.32 20.01 -2.46
N LEU A 44 -4.22 19.69 -3.40
CA LEU A 44 -4.68 18.34 -3.69
C LEU A 44 -3.52 17.43 -4.13
N ALA A 45 -2.69 17.88 -5.05
CA ALA A 45 -1.53 17.13 -5.52
C ALA A 45 -0.56 16.81 -4.39
N ASP A 46 -0.30 17.79 -3.50
CA ASP A 46 0.55 17.59 -2.33
C ASP A 46 -0.05 16.57 -1.35
N GLN A 47 -1.34 16.66 -1.05
CA GLN A 47 -2.06 15.69 -0.22
C GLN A 47 -2.00 14.28 -0.82
N MET A 48 -2.37 14.10 -2.07
CA MET A 48 -2.35 12.80 -2.76
C MET A 48 -0.95 12.16 -2.73
N ASN A 49 0.10 12.94 -3.04
CA ASN A 49 1.48 12.46 -3.00
C ASN A 49 1.94 12.10 -1.58
N ARG A 50 1.51 12.84 -0.55
CA ARG A 50 1.78 12.51 0.85
C ARG A 50 1.09 11.22 1.26
N SER A 51 -0.18 11.02 0.90
CA SER A 51 -0.95 9.81 1.21
C SER A 51 -0.34 8.58 0.53
N ALA A 52 0.03 8.67 -0.75
CA ALA A 52 0.73 7.61 -1.46
C ALA A 52 2.10 7.26 -0.81
N ARG A 53 2.88 8.28 -0.46
CA ARG A 53 4.16 8.10 0.23
C ARG A 53 3.98 7.50 1.62
N SER A 54 3.02 7.99 2.41
CA SER A 54 2.71 7.52 3.76
C SER A 54 2.31 6.05 3.75
N THR A 55 1.48 5.63 2.80
CA THR A 55 1.10 4.23 2.59
C THR A 55 2.34 3.33 2.50
N LYS A 56 3.27 3.64 1.61
CA LYS A 56 4.52 2.87 1.44
C LYS A 56 5.41 2.89 2.68
N GLN A 57 5.55 4.06 3.33
CA GLN A 57 6.40 4.20 4.50
C GLN A 57 5.87 3.41 5.68
N ASN A 58 4.57 3.41 5.94
CA ASN A 58 3.95 2.63 7.01
C ASN A 58 4.17 1.12 6.83
N ILE A 59 4.15 0.60 5.61
CA ILE A 59 4.52 -0.81 5.33
C ILE A 59 5.97 -1.07 5.74
N THR A 60 6.90 -0.19 5.36
CA THR A 60 8.32 -0.31 5.68
C THR A 60 8.59 -0.21 7.19
N GLU A 61 7.98 0.77 7.85
CA GLU A 61 8.13 0.99 9.29
C GLU A 61 7.54 -0.18 10.08
N GLY A 62 6.36 -0.64 9.71
CA GLY A 62 5.74 -1.81 10.32
C GLY A 62 6.60 -3.07 10.18
N TRP A 63 7.24 -3.29 9.03
CA TRP A 63 8.18 -4.39 8.86
C TRP A 63 9.35 -4.33 9.84
N LYS A 64 9.87 -3.14 10.14
CA LYS A 64 11.00 -2.91 11.03
C LYS A 64 10.64 -2.93 12.51
N ARG A 65 9.36 -2.99 12.89
CA ARG A 65 8.94 -3.08 14.29
C ARG A 65 9.28 -4.43 14.92
N ASN A 66 9.44 -4.43 16.23
CA ASN A 66 9.91 -5.59 17.00
C ASN A 66 8.79 -6.59 17.35
N SER A 67 7.51 -6.20 17.20
CA SER A 67 6.38 -7.07 17.51
C SER A 67 5.43 -7.23 16.32
N THR A 68 4.77 -8.38 16.25
CA THR A 68 3.72 -8.64 15.25
C THR A 68 2.54 -7.68 15.43
N LYS A 69 2.22 -7.30 16.68
CA LYS A 69 1.16 -6.33 16.98
C LYS A 69 1.48 -4.96 16.41
N GLU A 70 2.68 -4.43 16.64
CA GLU A 70 3.09 -3.14 16.06
C GLU A 70 3.08 -3.19 14.52
N TYR A 71 3.52 -4.31 13.94
CA TYR A 71 3.43 -4.47 12.48
C TYR A 71 1.99 -4.39 11.97
N TYR A 72 1.06 -5.06 12.64
CA TYR A 72 -0.37 -4.97 12.34
C TYR A 72 -0.91 -3.53 12.44
N GLU A 73 -0.54 -2.80 13.49
CA GLU A 73 -0.94 -1.40 13.69
C GLU A 73 -0.44 -0.49 12.56
N PHE A 74 0.83 -0.64 12.17
CA PHE A 74 1.40 0.13 11.05
C PHE A 74 0.76 -0.20 9.70
N LEU A 75 0.36 -1.44 9.47
CA LEU A 75 -0.45 -1.78 8.28
C LEU A 75 -1.82 -1.10 8.33
N GLY A 76 -2.41 -0.90 9.51
CA GLY A 76 -3.62 -0.09 9.68
C GLY A 76 -3.42 1.36 9.24
N TYR A 77 -2.28 1.96 9.58
CA TYR A 77 -1.94 3.32 9.10
C TYR A 77 -1.70 3.35 7.58
N ALA A 78 -1.14 2.28 7.02
CA ALA A 78 -1.00 2.15 5.56
C ALA A 78 -2.38 2.09 4.87
N VAL A 79 -3.32 1.32 5.41
CA VAL A 79 -4.71 1.24 4.92
C VAL A 79 -5.38 2.61 5.00
N ALA A 80 -5.27 3.31 6.12
CA ALA A 80 -5.87 4.63 6.30
C ALA A 80 -5.33 5.64 5.27
N SER A 81 -4.00 5.72 5.13
CA SER A 81 -3.38 6.63 4.14
C SER A 81 -3.77 6.29 2.70
N ASN A 82 -3.88 4.99 2.38
CA ASN A 82 -4.30 4.58 1.03
C ASN A 82 -5.79 4.84 0.77
N ALA A 83 -6.64 4.75 1.80
CA ALA A 83 -8.06 5.10 1.70
C ALA A 83 -8.25 6.60 1.40
N GLU A 84 -7.47 7.49 2.04
CA GLU A 84 -7.46 8.92 1.70
C GLU A 84 -7.13 9.15 0.21
N LEU A 85 -6.11 8.46 -0.32
CA LEU A 85 -5.74 8.57 -1.73
C LEU A 85 -6.85 8.02 -2.65
N GLU A 86 -7.52 6.95 -2.26
CA GLU A 86 -8.64 6.36 -3.01
C GLU A 86 -9.83 7.33 -3.08
N GLU A 87 -10.13 8.02 -1.96
CA GLU A 87 -11.20 9.02 -1.91
C GLU A 87 -10.85 10.26 -2.73
N ASP A 88 -9.61 10.78 -2.64
CA ASP A 88 -9.16 11.90 -3.49
C ASP A 88 -9.32 11.56 -4.99
N ALA A 89 -8.94 10.34 -5.40
CA ALA A 89 -9.12 9.88 -6.77
C ALA A 89 -10.62 9.74 -7.14
N THR A 90 -11.43 9.30 -6.20
CA THR A 90 -12.90 9.18 -6.34
C THR A 90 -13.55 10.55 -6.54
N ASP A 91 -13.13 11.56 -5.78
CA ASP A 91 -13.63 12.93 -5.88
C ASP A 91 -13.29 13.56 -7.22
N ILE A 92 -12.09 13.29 -7.75
CA ILE A 92 -11.73 13.69 -9.11
C ILE A 92 -12.66 13.01 -10.13
N CYS A 93 -12.88 11.70 -10.00
CA CYS A 93 -13.79 10.94 -10.88
C CYS A 93 -15.23 11.47 -10.85
N LYS A 94 -15.71 11.93 -9.69
CA LYS A 94 -17.03 12.54 -9.49
C LYS A 94 -17.11 14.01 -9.94
N ALA A 95 -16.08 14.53 -10.58
CA ALA A 95 -15.98 15.90 -11.08
C ALA A 95 -16.05 17.01 -9.99
N HIS A 96 -15.66 16.70 -8.74
CA HIS A 96 -15.56 17.73 -7.71
C HIS A 96 -14.47 18.78 -8.05
N TYR A 97 -13.50 18.41 -8.88
CA TYR A 97 -12.43 19.29 -9.38
C TYR A 97 -12.62 19.59 -10.87
N ARG A 98 -13.47 20.56 -11.18
CA ARG A 98 -13.86 20.89 -12.56
C ARG A 98 -12.70 21.25 -13.49
N GLU A 99 -11.63 21.85 -12.95
CA GLU A 99 -10.43 22.22 -13.68
C GLU A 99 -9.68 21.00 -14.27
N LEU A 100 -9.86 19.81 -13.69
CA LEU A 100 -9.29 18.56 -14.15
C LEU A 100 -10.13 17.88 -15.25
N MET A 101 -11.38 18.33 -15.41
CA MET A 101 -12.29 17.73 -16.39
C MET A 101 -11.87 18.08 -17.82
N GLY A 102 -11.72 17.07 -18.66
CA GLY A 102 -11.32 17.25 -20.07
C GLY A 102 -9.81 17.30 -20.30
N LEU A 103 -8.99 17.18 -19.25
CA LEU A 103 -7.56 16.99 -19.43
C LEU A 103 -7.29 15.53 -19.85
N LYS A 104 -6.84 15.35 -21.10
CA LYS A 104 -6.64 14.02 -21.72
C LYS A 104 -5.74 13.10 -20.88
N GLY A 105 -4.72 13.63 -20.21
CA GLY A 105 -3.81 12.87 -19.38
C GLY A 105 -4.39 12.40 -18.03
N ILE A 106 -5.54 12.92 -17.60
CA ILE A 106 -6.12 12.65 -16.27
C ILE A 106 -7.42 11.86 -16.40
N MET A 107 -8.40 12.45 -17.12
CA MET A 107 -9.78 11.96 -17.22
C MET A 107 -10.07 11.22 -18.54
N GLY A 108 -9.10 11.17 -19.46
CA GLY A 108 -9.33 10.69 -20.81
C GLY A 108 -10.18 11.69 -21.65
N GLU A 109 -10.89 11.19 -22.65
CA GLU A 109 -11.80 12.03 -23.42
C GLU A 109 -13.02 12.44 -22.59
N ARG A 110 -13.53 13.66 -22.83
CA ARG A 110 -14.68 14.22 -22.12
C ARG A 110 -15.87 13.23 -22.16
N GLY A 111 -16.39 12.88 -21.00
CA GLY A 111 -17.49 11.92 -20.85
C GLY A 111 -17.05 10.44 -20.75
N SER A 112 -15.76 10.11 -20.80
CA SER A 112 -15.32 8.72 -20.64
C SER A 112 -15.63 8.20 -19.24
N VAL A 113 -15.47 9.01 -18.19
CA VAL A 113 -15.79 8.62 -16.81
C VAL A 113 -17.30 8.53 -16.59
N GLU A 114 -18.08 9.47 -17.14
CA GLU A 114 -19.56 9.43 -17.07
C GLU A 114 -20.14 8.19 -17.78
N LYS A 115 -19.50 7.74 -18.87
CA LYS A 115 -19.89 6.52 -19.60
C LYS A 115 -19.48 5.21 -18.92
N MET A 116 -18.56 5.25 -17.93
CA MET A 116 -18.05 4.07 -17.27
C MET A 116 -19.05 3.43 -16.28
N GLY A 117 -20.17 4.11 -16.01
CA GLY A 117 -21.18 3.65 -15.08
C GLY A 117 -20.69 3.68 -13.63
N ASP A 118 -21.04 2.65 -12.86
CA ASP A 118 -20.70 2.59 -11.45
C ASP A 118 -19.22 2.23 -11.25
N LEU A 119 -18.40 3.20 -10.87
CA LEU A 119 -16.97 3.04 -10.59
C LEU A 119 -16.67 1.93 -9.57
N GLU A 120 -17.61 1.65 -8.66
CA GLU A 120 -17.43 0.60 -7.65
C GLU A 120 -17.53 -0.82 -8.22
N LYS A 121 -18.17 -0.97 -9.38
CA LYS A 121 -18.32 -2.26 -10.08
C LYS A 121 -17.15 -2.58 -11.02
N ILE A 122 -16.27 -1.63 -11.27
CA ILE A 122 -15.12 -1.88 -12.15
C ILE A 122 -14.16 -2.83 -11.43
N ALA A 123 -13.76 -3.90 -12.11
CA ALA A 123 -12.78 -4.84 -11.58
C ALA A 123 -11.42 -4.18 -11.43
N PHE A 124 -10.81 -4.31 -10.25
CA PHE A 124 -9.45 -3.81 -10.00
C PHE A 124 -8.36 -4.77 -10.51
N TYR A 125 -8.73 -6.00 -10.86
CA TYR A 125 -7.78 -6.98 -11.39
C TYR A 125 -8.46 -7.90 -12.44
N PRO A 126 -7.82 -8.13 -13.61
CA PRO A 126 -6.65 -7.41 -14.10
C PRO A 126 -6.95 -5.93 -14.38
N LEU A 127 -5.96 -5.07 -14.16
CA LEU A 127 -6.13 -3.63 -14.40
C LEU A 127 -6.16 -3.34 -15.89
N ASP A 128 -7.21 -2.67 -16.35
CA ASP A 128 -7.28 -2.15 -17.71
C ASP A 128 -6.47 -0.85 -17.82
N ILE A 129 -5.37 -0.91 -18.54
CA ILE A 129 -4.47 0.23 -18.76
C ILE A 129 -5.01 1.27 -19.74
N ALA A 130 -6.11 0.98 -20.47
CA ALA A 130 -6.78 1.93 -21.34
C ALA A 130 -7.67 2.92 -20.56
N LEU A 131 -7.94 2.63 -19.28
CA LEU A 131 -8.70 3.52 -18.41
C LEU A 131 -7.96 4.82 -18.12
N PRO A 132 -8.68 5.94 -17.86
CA PRO A 132 -8.08 7.20 -17.44
C PRO A 132 -7.15 7.02 -16.24
N LEU A 133 -6.06 7.81 -16.16
CA LEU A 133 -5.04 7.68 -15.11
C LEU A 133 -5.63 7.77 -13.72
N VAL A 134 -6.60 8.64 -13.49
CA VAL A 134 -7.27 8.78 -12.18
C VAL A 134 -8.06 7.54 -11.82
N VAL A 135 -8.73 6.90 -12.78
CA VAL A 135 -9.48 5.64 -12.54
C VAL A 135 -8.50 4.51 -12.26
N GLN A 136 -7.40 4.43 -13.01
CA GLN A 136 -6.34 3.47 -12.70
C GLN A 136 -5.79 3.68 -11.29
N LEU A 137 -5.60 4.93 -10.82
CA LEU A 137 -5.13 5.23 -9.47
C LEU A 137 -6.12 4.69 -8.42
N LYS A 138 -7.43 4.98 -8.58
CA LYS A 138 -8.49 4.45 -7.71
C LYS A 138 -8.46 2.91 -7.64
N LEU A 139 -8.40 2.25 -8.78
CA LEU A 139 -8.41 0.78 -8.83
C LEU A 139 -7.14 0.16 -8.24
N ARG A 140 -5.98 0.78 -8.41
CA ARG A 140 -4.72 0.37 -7.76
C ARG A 140 -4.78 0.55 -6.24
N SER A 141 -5.38 1.63 -5.76
CA SER A 141 -5.61 1.85 -4.32
C SER A 141 -6.54 0.78 -3.75
N LYS A 142 -7.63 0.46 -4.46
CA LYS A 142 -8.57 -0.60 -4.07
C LYS A 142 -7.89 -1.99 -4.02
N GLU A 143 -7.08 -2.33 -5.02
CA GLU A 143 -6.26 -3.56 -5.02
C GLU A 143 -5.32 -3.60 -3.80
N LEU A 144 -4.63 -2.49 -3.53
CA LEU A 144 -3.68 -2.40 -2.43
C LEU A 144 -4.37 -2.55 -1.06
N ASN A 145 -5.52 -1.90 -0.84
CA ASN A 145 -6.30 -2.06 0.39
C ASN A 145 -6.70 -3.52 0.60
N PHE A 146 -7.21 -4.19 -0.43
CA PHE A 146 -7.53 -5.61 -0.35
C PHE A 146 -6.33 -6.49 0.04
N LEU A 147 -5.15 -6.21 -0.50
CA LEU A 147 -3.92 -6.96 -0.17
C LEU A 147 -3.44 -6.66 1.25
N LEU A 148 -3.52 -5.40 1.70
CA LEU A 148 -3.16 -5.00 3.06
C LEU A 148 -4.07 -5.65 4.09
N GLU A 149 -5.38 -5.68 3.86
CA GLU A 149 -6.36 -6.36 4.73
C GLU A 149 -6.09 -7.86 4.82
N LYS A 150 -5.78 -8.52 3.72
CA LYS A 150 -5.37 -9.93 3.72
C LYS A 150 -4.11 -10.15 4.55
N LEU A 151 -3.12 -9.27 4.42
CA LEU A 151 -1.89 -9.35 5.21
C LEU A 151 -2.19 -9.13 6.70
N GLN A 152 -3.02 -8.15 7.06
CA GLN A 152 -3.44 -7.93 8.44
C GLN A 152 -4.16 -9.15 9.01
N LYS A 153 -5.07 -9.76 8.24
CA LYS A 153 -5.77 -10.98 8.67
C LYS A 153 -4.80 -12.11 8.96
N SER A 154 -3.81 -12.34 8.10
CA SER A 154 -2.78 -13.37 8.32
C SER A 154 -1.94 -13.11 9.59
N LEU A 155 -1.72 -11.83 9.95
CA LEU A 155 -1.03 -11.48 11.20
C LEU A 155 -1.89 -11.73 12.43
N ILE A 156 -3.21 -11.50 12.35
CA ILE A 156 -4.15 -11.82 13.44
C ILE A 156 -4.16 -13.34 13.68
N GLU A 157 -4.31 -14.13 12.62
CA GLU A 157 -4.28 -15.59 12.70
C GLU A 157 -2.97 -16.06 13.36
N LYS A 158 -1.84 -15.55 12.91
CA LYS A 158 -0.53 -15.84 13.50
C LYS A 158 -0.43 -15.45 14.97
N MET A 159 -0.93 -14.27 15.36
CA MET A 159 -0.95 -13.85 16.78
C MET A 159 -1.84 -14.76 17.62
N SER A 160 -2.97 -15.24 17.08
CA SER A 160 -3.87 -16.17 17.74
C SER A 160 -3.20 -17.54 17.96
N GLU A 161 -2.55 -18.08 16.94
CA GLU A 161 -1.80 -19.34 17.04
C GLU A 161 -0.65 -19.25 18.06
N GLU A 162 0.13 -18.16 18.02
CA GLU A 162 1.22 -17.94 18.98
C GLU A 162 0.73 -17.86 20.44
N ASN A 163 -0.48 -17.36 20.68
CA ASN A 163 -1.08 -17.31 22.01
C ASN A 163 -1.60 -18.66 22.51
N THR A 164 -1.91 -19.59 21.61
CA THR A 164 -2.36 -20.95 21.95
C THR A 164 -1.22 -21.93 22.19
N LEU A 165 -0.02 -21.64 21.69
CA LEU A 165 1.15 -22.51 21.85
C LEU A 165 1.72 -22.45 23.28
N PRO A 166 2.15 -23.59 23.86
CA PRO A 166 2.90 -23.60 25.10
C PRO A 166 4.14 -22.73 25.05
N THR A 167 4.52 -22.13 26.19
CA THR A 167 5.67 -21.21 26.27
C THR A 167 6.97 -21.85 25.76
N SER A 168 7.18 -23.16 26.02
CA SER A 168 8.33 -23.90 25.53
C SER A 168 8.41 -24.00 23.99
N GLU A 169 7.29 -24.15 23.32
CA GLU A 169 7.24 -24.19 21.86
C GLU A 169 7.46 -22.81 21.25
N ARG A 170 6.91 -21.76 21.86
CA ARG A 170 7.16 -20.37 21.42
C ARG A 170 8.66 -20.03 21.51
N ILE A 171 9.35 -20.47 22.55
CA ILE A 171 10.80 -20.27 22.71
C ILE A 171 11.57 -21.00 21.61
N LYS A 172 11.24 -22.27 21.34
CA LYS A 172 11.89 -23.05 20.25
C LYS A 172 11.71 -22.44 18.88
N ILE A 173 10.50 -21.98 18.57
CA ILE A 173 10.20 -21.30 17.30
C ILE A 173 11.06 -20.04 17.15
N ARG A 174 11.16 -19.23 18.22
CA ARG A 174 11.97 -18.01 18.23
C ARG A 174 13.46 -18.31 18.04
N GLU A 175 14.03 -19.28 18.77
CA GLU A 175 15.43 -19.69 18.62
C GLU A 175 15.75 -20.19 17.20
N ASN A 176 14.86 -20.97 16.60
CA ASN A 176 15.05 -21.45 15.23
C ASN A 176 15.03 -20.31 14.20
N MET A 177 14.20 -19.31 14.41
CA MET A 177 14.13 -18.14 13.55
C MET A 177 15.36 -17.24 13.70
N GLU A 178 15.89 -17.06 14.92
CA GLU A 178 17.15 -16.36 15.17
C GLU A 178 18.33 -17.07 14.51
N LYS A 179 18.44 -18.40 14.65
CA LYS A 179 19.47 -19.20 13.98
C LYS A 179 19.41 -19.10 12.46
N SER A 180 18.21 -19.09 11.89
CA SER A 180 18.03 -18.93 10.44
C SER A 180 18.47 -17.55 9.97
N PHE A 181 18.22 -16.51 10.75
CA PHE A 181 18.66 -15.15 10.46
C PHE A 181 20.18 -15.00 10.57
N ASP A 182 20.79 -15.57 11.61
CA ASP A 182 22.25 -15.56 11.79
C ASP A 182 22.96 -16.31 10.65
N LYS A 183 22.38 -17.41 10.19
CA LYS A 183 22.87 -18.15 9.02
C LYS A 183 22.82 -17.27 7.76
N TRP A 184 21.68 -16.62 7.52
CA TRP A 184 21.52 -15.70 6.39
C TRP A 184 22.52 -14.55 6.46
N LEU A 185 22.74 -13.93 7.64
CA LEU A 185 23.74 -12.86 7.83
C LEU A 185 25.17 -13.34 7.52
N LYS A 186 25.53 -14.56 7.90
CA LYS A 186 26.85 -15.14 7.57
C LYS A 186 27.01 -15.34 6.06
N GLU A 187 25.96 -15.84 5.40
CA GLU A 187 25.97 -16.03 3.94
C GLU A 187 26.13 -14.70 3.20
N GLN A 188 25.46 -13.63 3.66
CA GLN A 188 25.60 -12.29 3.06
C GLN A 188 27.00 -11.68 3.29
N LYS A 189 27.67 -12.00 4.40
CA LYS A 189 29.03 -11.52 4.69
C LYS A 189 30.11 -12.27 3.90
N SER A 190 29.84 -13.51 3.52
CA SER A 190 30.79 -14.34 2.72
C SER A 190 30.69 -14.09 1.22
N GLN A 191 29.68 -13.33 0.75
CA GLN A 191 29.52 -12.93 -0.66
C GLN A 191 30.13 -11.54 -0.97
N LYS A 192 30.75 -10.90 -0.01
CA LYS A 192 31.52 -9.67 -0.16
C LYS A 192 33.02 -9.94 -0.04
#